data_e6d4b9ebc5d22cd0482fb9eb2e812902
#
_entry.id   e6d4b9ebc5d22cd0482fb9eb2e812902
#
_cell.length_a   1.000
_cell.length_b   1.000
_cell.length_c   1.000
_cell.angle_alpha   90.00
_cell.angle_beta   90.00
_cell.angle_gamma   90.00
#
_symmetry.space_group_name_H-M   'P 1'
#
loop_
_entity.id
_entity.type
_entity.pdbx_description
1 polymer ?
#
loop_
_entity_poly.entity_id
_entity_poly.type
_entity_poly.pdbx_seq_one_letter_code
_entity_poly.pdbx_strand_id
1 'polypeptide(L)'
;MKTLEILSPVECDRLMSWCYQQELNHEIFTGQLTCRKQRWWGFEAEFYFNRSHVYERPPIESDAYLSSLRDRYQPEANSILLYRYEVGGTIGEHLDKQCFEEMVTLINLVDDLPNLFGQRPTTRFRWGRQNYELEHGQVIAFNSRVLHSVPKLKSPRYSLQFRRIAQ
;
A
#
# COMPACT_ATOMS: atom_id res chain seq x y z
N MET A 1 -3.93 -9.06 12.20
CA MET A 1 -4.52 -8.37 11.03
C MET A 1 -6.03 -8.28 11.21
N LYS A 2 -6.63 -7.15 10.86
CA LYS A 2 -8.06 -6.88 10.97
C LYS A 2 -8.57 -6.22 9.69
N THR A 3 -9.69 -6.69 9.15
CA THR A 3 -10.43 -5.96 8.11
C THR A 3 -11.19 -4.82 8.78
N LEU A 4 -10.98 -3.60 8.29
CA LEU A 4 -11.69 -2.40 8.78
C LEU A 4 -12.97 -2.20 7.99
N GLU A 5 -12.89 -2.39 6.66
CA GLU A 5 -13.99 -2.11 5.74
C GLU A 5 -13.75 -2.80 4.39
N ILE A 6 -14.81 -2.94 3.60
CA ILE A 6 -14.74 -3.19 2.16
C ILE A 6 -15.43 -2.00 1.49
N LEU A 7 -14.68 -1.27 0.68
CA LEU A 7 -15.19 -0.10 -0.04
C LEU A 7 -16.35 -0.48 -0.97
N SER A 8 -17.32 0.39 -1.10
CA SER A 8 -18.37 0.23 -2.12
C SER A 8 -17.77 0.28 -3.53
N PRO A 9 -18.44 -0.29 -4.55
CA PRO A 9 -17.99 -0.21 -5.92
C PRO A 9 -17.70 1.22 -6.40
N VAL A 10 -18.55 2.18 -6.01
CA VAL A 10 -18.37 3.60 -6.36
C VAL A 10 -17.11 4.20 -5.72
N GLU A 11 -16.82 3.87 -4.48
CA GLU A 11 -15.59 4.29 -3.80
C GLU A 11 -14.35 3.65 -4.43
N CYS A 12 -14.43 2.37 -4.79
CA CYS A 12 -13.36 1.68 -5.51
C CYS A 12 -13.08 2.35 -6.86
N ASP A 13 -14.10 2.64 -7.66
CA ASP A 13 -13.95 3.29 -8.98
C ASP A 13 -13.35 4.69 -8.83
N ARG A 14 -13.79 5.46 -7.83
CA ARG A 14 -13.23 6.77 -7.53
C ARG A 14 -11.76 6.67 -7.14
N LEU A 15 -11.40 5.75 -6.27
CA LEU A 15 -10.02 5.57 -5.82
C LEU A 15 -9.12 5.03 -6.94
N MET A 16 -9.62 4.11 -7.77
CA MET A 16 -8.90 3.63 -8.96
C MET A 16 -8.64 4.78 -9.93
N SER A 17 -9.64 5.62 -10.23
CA SER A 17 -9.50 6.80 -11.09
C SER A 17 -8.45 7.77 -10.55
N TRP A 18 -8.43 7.98 -9.23
CA TRP A 18 -7.39 8.78 -8.58
C TRP A 18 -6.01 8.14 -8.71
N CYS A 19 -5.88 6.81 -8.52
CA CYS A 19 -4.62 6.09 -8.68
C CYS A 19 -4.04 6.23 -10.11
N TYR A 20 -4.88 6.14 -11.14
CA TYR A 20 -4.46 6.28 -12.54
C TYR A 20 -3.90 7.68 -12.88
N GLN A 21 -4.31 8.70 -12.15
CA GLN A 21 -3.82 10.08 -12.34
C GLN A 21 -2.45 10.32 -11.67
N GLN A 22 -1.97 9.37 -10.86
CA GLN A 22 -0.73 9.57 -10.13
C GLN A 22 0.49 9.25 -10.99
N GLU A 23 1.46 10.15 -11.01
CA GLU A 23 2.79 9.89 -11.56
C GLU A 23 3.56 9.01 -10.56
N LEU A 24 3.94 7.80 -10.98
CA LEU A 24 4.65 6.83 -10.16
C LEU A 24 6.06 6.63 -10.69
N ASN A 25 7.04 6.66 -9.79
CA ASN A 25 8.43 6.36 -10.08
C ASN A 25 8.76 4.90 -9.76
N HIS A 26 9.68 4.30 -10.51
CA HIS A 26 10.21 2.99 -10.15
C HIS A 26 10.85 3.04 -8.76
N GLU A 27 10.50 2.08 -7.92
CA GLU A 27 11.18 1.91 -6.64
C GLU A 27 12.59 1.37 -6.87
N ILE A 28 13.55 2.01 -6.21
CA ILE A 28 14.94 1.55 -6.17
C ILE A 28 15.18 1.04 -4.74
N PHE A 29 15.54 -0.22 -4.61
CA PHE A 29 15.91 -0.80 -3.33
C PHE A 29 17.35 -1.29 -3.40
N THR A 30 18.22 -0.76 -2.54
CA THR A 30 19.68 -1.05 -2.52
C THR A 30 20.36 -0.91 -3.88
N GLY A 31 19.96 0.12 -4.66
CA GLY A 31 20.51 0.42 -5.98
C GLY A 31 19.97 -0.42 -7.13
N GLN A 32 18.97 -1.29 -6.87
CA GLN A 32 18.33 -2.11 -7.90
C GLN A 32 16.86 -1.71 -8.10
N LEU A 33 16.42 -1.71 -9.36
CA LEU A 33 15.02 -1.52 -9.69
C LEU A 33 14.21 -2.72 -9.19
N THR A 34 13.12 -2.42 -8.49
CA THR A 34 12.16 -3.45 -8.08
C THR A 34 11.05 -3.63 -9.14
N CYS A 35 10.15 -4.59 -8.93
CA CYS A 35 8.95 -4.80 -9.74
C CYS A 35 7.81 -3.82 -9.38
N ARG A 36 8.09 -2.76 -8.64
CA ARG A 36 7.10 -1.81 -8.15
C ARG A 36 7.39 -0.41 -8.63
N LYS A 37 6.29 0.36 -8.81
CA LYS A 37 6.34 1.82 -8.92
C LYS A 37 5.71 2.40 -7.67
N GLN A 38 6.15 3.58 -7.26
CA GLN A 38 5.72 4.20 -6.01
C GLN A 38 5.59 5.70 -6.10
N ARG A 39 4.78 6.24 -5.20
CA ARG A 39 4.71 7.66 -4.88
C ARG A 39 4.45 7.84 -3.38
N TRP A 40 5.11 8.83 -2.79
CA TRP A 40 4.98 9.17 -1.39
C TRP A 40 4.39 10.56 -1.18
N TRP A 41 3.67 10.70 -0.06
CA TRP A 41 3.21 11.99 0.49
C TRP A 41 3.54 12.06 1.96
N GLY A 42 3.77 13.30 2.47
CA GLY A 42 4.23 13.55 3.83
C GLY A 42 5.70 13.19 3.97
N PHE A 43 5.99 12.03 4.52
CA PHE A 43 7.36 11.55 4.68
C PHE A 43 7.61 10.25 3.92
N GLU A 44 8.77 10.17 3.29
CA GLU A 44 9.31 8.96 2.68
C GLU A 44 10.48 8.45 3.53
N ALA A 45 10.51 7.14 3.76
CA ALA A 45 11.67 6.49 4.33
C ALA A 45 12.44 5.73 3.25
N GLU A 46 13.65 6.20 2.93
CA GLU A 46 14.58 5.50 2.06
C GLU A 46 15.51 4.60 2.88
N PHE A 47 15.76 3.39 2.38
CA PHE A 47 16.56 2.39 3.07
C PHE A 47 17.88 2.19 2.33
N TYR A 48 18.97 2.64 2.95
CA TYR A 48 20.32 2.42 2.43
C TYR A 48 21.13 1.62 3.44
N PHE A 49 21.42 0.36 3.11
CA PHE A 49 22.11 -0.60 3.99
C PHE A 49 21.43 -0.68 5.38
N ASN A 50 22.01 -0.22 6.43
CA ASN A 50 21.45 -0.27 7.80
C ASN A 50 20.95 1.08 8.31
N ARG A 51 20.82 2.09 7.44
CA ARG A 51 20.38 3.43 7.81
C ARG A 51 19.06 3.75 7.11
N SER A 52 18.13 4.36 7.84
CA SER A 52 16.92 4.96 7.30
C SER A 52 17.16 6.44 7.16
N HIS A 53 16.94 6.99 5.98
CA HIS A 53 16.84 8.41 5.75
C HIS A 53 15.37 8.77 5.55
N VAL A 54 14.93 9.81 6.23
CA VAL A 54 13.54 10.32 6.10
C VAL A 54 13.60 11.61 5.32
N TYR A 55 12.81 11.70 4.26
CA TYR A 55 12.69 12.86 3.39
C TYR A 55 11.28 13.42 3.44
N GLU A 56 11.16 14.72 3.38
CA GLU A 56 9.88 15.37 3.13
C GLU A 56 9.44 15.14 1.67
N ARG A 57 8.15 14.89 1.49
CA ARG A 57 7.47 14.75 0.21
C ARG A 57 6.28 15.72 0.17
N PRO A 58 5.60 15.89 -0.98
CA PRO A 58 4.43 16.76 -1.02
C PRO A 58 3.51 16.52 0.18
N PRO A 59 3.05 17.55 0.87
CA PRO A 59 2.18 17.40 2.04
C PRO A 59 0.92 16.59 1.71
N ILE A 60 0.46 15.78 2.65
CA ILE A 60 -0.77 15.00 2.48
C ILE A 60 -1.96 15.93 2.21
N GLU A 61 -1.95 17.09 2.86
CA GLU A 61 -2.97 18.13 2.76
C GLU A 61 -3.02 18.80 1.37
N SER A 62 -1.99 18.61 0.54
CA SER A 62 -2.00 19.10 -0.86
C SER A 62 -3.00 18.31 -1.74
N ASP A 63 -3.47 17.17 -1.29
CA ASP A 63 -4.50 16.35 -1.94
C ASP A 63 -5.66 16.12 -0.97
N ALA A 64 -6.76 16.84 -1.19
CA ALA A 64 -7.93 16.80 -0.31
C ALA A 64 -8.57 15.40 -0.24
N TYR A 65 -8.52 14.62 -1.34
CA TYR A 65 -9.06 13.26 -1.35
C TYR A 65 -8.19 12.33 -0.50
N LEU A 66 -6.88 12.39 -0.68
CA LEU A 66 -5.93 11.60 0.09
C LEU A 66 -6.01 11.95 1.59
N SER A 67 -6.10 13.24 1.91
CA SER A 67 -6.28 13.72 3.28
C SER A 67 -7.56 13.16 3.92
N SER A 68 -8.66 13.14 3.18
CA SER A 68 -9.93 12.57 3.67
C SER A 68 -9.84 11.06 3.96
N LEU A 69 -9.10 10.32 3.15
CA LEU A 69 -8.85 8.88 3.38
C LEU A 69 -7.97 8.66 4.62
N ARG A 70 -6.92 9.47 4.79
CA ARG A 70 -6.09 9.43 6.00
C ARG A 70 -6.93 9.66 7.25
N ASP A 71 -7.72 10.72 7.27
CA ASP A 71 -8.53 11.08 8.44
C ASP A 71 -9.58 10.00 8.78
N ARG A 72 -10.07 9.29 7.76
CA ARG A 72 -11.00 8.16 7.95
C ARG A 72 -10.34 6.91 8.54
N TYR A 73 -9.12 6.58 8.10
CA TYR A 73 -8.52 5.27 8.36
C TYR A 73 -7.34 5.28 9.33
N GLN A 74 -6.53 6.33 9.30
CA GLN A 74 -5.37 6.48 10.17
C GLN A 74 -5.01 7.97 10.34
N PRO A 75 -5.76 8.73 11.15
CA PRO A 75 -5.60 10.18 11.29
C PRO A 75 -4.19 10.61 11.71
N GLU A 76 -3.49 9.76 12.47
CA GLU A 76 -2.12 10.00 12.93
C GLU A 76 -1.05 9.73 11.86
N ALA A 77 -1.43 9.23 10.68
CA ALA A 77 -0.48 8.96 9.61
C ALA A 77 0.15 10.26 9.10
N ASN A 78 1.47 10.29 9.06
CA ASN A 78 2.28 11.36 8.50
C ASN A 78 3.01 10.95 7.21
N SER A 79 2.79 9.71 6.77
CA SER A 79 3.40 9.11 5.59
C SER A 79 2.36 8.27 4.86
N ILE A 80 2.17 8.55 3.57
CA ILE A 80 1.30 7.77 2.70
C ILE A 80 2.10 7.29 1.51
N LEU A 81 1.95 6.01 1.20
CA LEU A 81 2.65 5.34 0.12
C LEU A 81 1.65 4.66 -0.81
N LEU A 82 1.67 5.05 -2.08
CA LEU A 82 0.99 4.35 -3.16
C LEU A 82 2.00 3.48 -3.90
N TYR A 83 1.78 2.17 -3.87
CA TYR A 83 2.46 1.22 -4.74
C TYR A 83 1.60 0.78 -5.91
N ARG A 84 2.22 0.66 -7.07
CA ARG A 84 1.72 -0.09 -8.23
C ARG A 84 2.59 -1.34 -8.42
N TYR A 85 1.95 -2.50 -8.45
CA TYR A 85 2.56 -3.79 -8.79
C TYR A 85 2.05 -4.25 -10.13
N GLU A 86 2.95 -4.74 -10.97
CA GLU A 86 2.60 -5.43 -12.20
C GLU A 86 2.39 -6.93 -11.95
N VAL A 87 1.83 -7.63 -12.95
CA VAL A 87 1.71 -9.10 -12.92
C VAL A 87 3.08 -9.72 -12.66
N GLY A 88 3.13 -10.70 -11.77
CA GLY A 88 4.37 -11.33 -11.35
C GLY A 88 5.13 -10.58 -10.25
N GLY A 89 4.69 -9.37 -9.91
CA GLY A 89 5.27 -8.60 -8.80
C GLY A 89 5.14 -9.33 -7.48
N THR A 90 6.12 -9.13 -6.60
CA THR A 90 6.19 -9.76 -5.29
C THR A 90 6.94 -8.89 -4.29
N ILE A 91 6.71 -9.09 -3.01
CA ILE A 91 7.59 -8.69 -1.90
C ILE A 91 7.91 -9.92 -1.09
N GLY A 92 9.20 -10.20 -0.91
CA GLY A 92 9.68 -11.26 -0.03
C GLY A 92 9.25 -11.05 1.43
N GLU A 93 9.36 -12.07 2.23
CA GLU A 93 9.03 -12.01 3.65
C GLU A 93 9.96 -11.03 4.38
N HIS A 94 9.38 -10.05 5.08
CA HIS A 94 10.12 -9.00 5.77
C HIS A 94 9.34 -8.47 6.98
N LEU A 95 10.06 -7.71 7.80
CA LEU A 95 9.51 -6.79 8.81
C LEU A 95 9.71 -5.37 8.31
N ASP A 96 8.79 -4.49 8.60
CA ASP A 96 9.00 -3.07 8.33
C ASP A 96 10.11 -2.49 9.20
N LYS A 97 10.75 -1.45 8.70
CA LYS A 97 11.85 -0.79 9.39
C LYS A 97 11.39 -0.08 10.66
N GLN A 98 12.32 0.06 11.61
CA GLN A 98 12.03 0.65 12.94
C GLN A 98 11.61 2.11 12.90
N CYS A 99 11.91 2.85 11.82
CA CYS A 99 11.44 4.22 11.65
C CYS A 99 9.91 4.33 11.48
N PHE A 100 9.22 3.25 11.10
CA PHE A 100 7.76 3.22 11.07
C PHE A 100 7.20 2.78 12.41
N GLU A 101 6.06 3.32 12.80
CA GLU A 101 5.27 2.73 13.88
C GLU A 101 4.69 1.39 13.43
N GLU A 102 4.24 0.60 14.41
CA GLU A 102 3.87 -0.80 14.17
C GLU A 102 2.62 -0.97 13.31
N MET A 103 1.68 -0.04 13.41
CA MET A 103 0.40 -0.16 12.71
C MET A 103 0.46 0.43 11.33
N VAL A 104 0.00 -0.35 10.37
CA VAL A 104 -0.17 0.04 8.97
C VAL A 104 -1.62 -0.20 8.59
N THR A 105 -2.24 0.80 7.99
CA THR A 105 -3.50 0.63 7.28
C THR A 105 -3.23 0.57 5.78
N LEU A 106 -3.87 -0.37 5.10
CA LEU A 106 -3.67 -0.63 3.68
C LEU A 106 -5.01 -0.81 2.98
N ILE A 107 -5.19 -0.13 1.84
CA ILE A 107 -6.30 -0.36 0.91
C ILE A 107 -5.77 -1.17 -0.27
N ASN A 108 -6.39 -2.33 -0.52
CA ASN A 108 -6.04 -3.22 -1.62
C ASN A 108 -6.95 -2.97 -2.82
N LEU A 109 -6.36 -2.64 -3.96
CA LEU A 109 -7.10 -2.41 -5.20
C LEU A 109 -6.55 -3.32 -6.29
N VAL A 110 -7.36 -4.24 -6.79
CA VAL A 110 -6.98 -5.11 -7.92
C VAL A 110 -7.30 -4.40 -9.22
N ASP A 111 -6.30 -4.20 -10.06
CA ASP A 111 -6.43 -3.53 -11.36
C ASP A 111 -6.57 -4.57 -12.47
N ASP A 112 -7.68 -5.28 -12.42
CA ASP A 112 -8.07 -6.29 -13.39
C ASP A 112 -9.59 -6.25 -13.60
N LEU A 113 -10.04 -6.75 -14.73
CA LEU A 113 -11.46 -6.79 -15.02
C LEU A 113 -12.17 -7.83 -14.15
N PRO A 114 -13.42 -7.56 -13.74
CA PRO A 114 -14.22 -8.58 -13.09
C PRO A 114 -14.52 -9.72 -14.09
N ASN A 115 -14.71 -10.93 -13.55
CA ASN A 115 -15.16 -12.07 -14.33
C ASN A 115 -16.63 -11.87 -14.78
N LEU A 116 -17.19 -12.87 -15.50
CA LEU A 116 -18.57 -12.84 -15.98
C LEU A 116 -19.62 -12.71 -14.87
N PHE A 117 -19.25 -13.00 -13.63
CA PHE A 117 -20.12 -12.86 -12.44
C PHE A 117 -19.87 -11.56 -11.67
N GLY A 118 -19.09 -10.62 -12.22
CA GLY A 118 -18.78 -9.35 -11.58
C GLY A 118 -17.74 -9.42 -10.48
N GLN A 119 -17.09 -10.57 -10.27
CA GLN A 119 -16.09 -10.77 -9.23
C GLN A 119 -14.69 -10.42 -9.77
N ARG A 120 -13.96 -9.59 -9.05
CA ARG A 120 -12.55 -9.31 -9.33
C ARG A 120 -11.65 -10.38 -8.67
N PRO A 121 -10.45 -10.62 -9.21
CA PRO A 121 -9.46 -11.47 -8.55
C PRO A 121 -9.13 -10.94 -7.15
N THR A 122 -8.67 -11.82 -6.29
CA THR A 122 -8.13 -11.47 -4.96
C THR A 122 -6.62 -11.31 -5.01
N THR A 123 -6.06 -10.66 -4.00
CA THR A 123 -4.62 -10.54 -3.80
C THR A 123 -4.19 -11.37 -2.61
N ARG A 124 -3.25 -12.29 -2.82
CA ARG A 124 -2.64 -13.00 -1.70
C ARG A 124 -1.77 -12.07 -0.87
N PHE A 125 -1.96 -12.15 0.44
CA PHE A 125 -1.15 -11.47 1.44
C PHE A 125 -0.82 -12.44 2.56
N ARG A 126 0.45 -12.56 2.91
CA ARG A 126 0.88 -13.39 4.03
C ARG A 126 1.22 -12.51 5.21
N TRP A 127 0.68 -12.85 6.38
CA TRP A 127 0.97 -12.19 7.64
C TRP A 127 1.16 -13.23 8.74
N GLY A 128 2.37 -13.27 9.29
CA GLY A 128 2.82 -14.37 10.13
C GLY A 128 2.78 -15.69 9.38
N ARG A 129 2.14 -16.70 9.98
CA ARG A 129 2.00 -18.04 9.37
C ARG A 129 0.74 -18.20 8.53
N GLN A 130 -0.08 -17.17 8.41
CA GLN A 130 -1.37 -17.23 7.73
C GLN A 130 -1.33 -16.56 6.37
N ASN A 131 -2.05 -17.15 5.41
CA ASN A 131 -2.30 -16.57 4.10
C ASN A 131 -3.71 -16.00 4.07
N TYR A 132 -3.84 -14.82 3.51
CA TYR A 132 -5.10 -14.11 3.34
C TYR A 132 -5.33 -13.82 1.86
N GLU A 133 -6.57 -13.86 1.44
CA GLU A 133 -7.00 -13.41 0.11
C GLU A 133 -7.71 -12.07 0.30
N LEU A 134 -7.04 -10.98 -0.11
CA LEU A 134 -7.60 -9.63 -0.01
C LEU A 134 -8.46 -9.33 -1.21
N GLU A 135 -9.68 -8.87 -0.96
CA GLU A 135 -10.61 -8.45 -1.99
C GLU A 135 -10.26 -7.07 -2.55
N HIS A 136 -10.79 -6.77 -3.74
CA HIS A 136 -10.75 -5.42 -4.31
C HIS A 136 -11.51 -4.45 -3.39
N GLY A 137 -10.88 -3.34 -3.01
CA GLY A 137 -11.45 -2.36 -2.09
C GLY A 137 -11.35 -2.74 -0.61
N GLN A 138 -10.74 -3.87 -0.26
CA GLN A 138 -10.59 -4.24 1.14
C GLN A 138 -9.57 -3.36 1.84
N VAL A 139 -10.00 -2.79 2.97
CA VAL A 139 -9.17 -2.00 3.88
C VAL A 139 -8.79 -2.86 5.07
N ILE A 140 -7.50 -3.03 5.29
CA ILE A 140 -6.96 -3.81 6.42
C ILE A 140 -6.05 -2.97 7.30
N ALA A 141 -6.01 -3.30 8.59
CA ALA A 141 -4.97 -2.84 9.51
C ALA A 141 -4.19 -4.04 10.04
N PHE A 142 -2.86 -3.91 10.08
CA PHE A 142 -1.99 -4.97 10.58
C PHE A 142 -0.75 -4.43 11.26
N ASN A 143 -0.18 -5.23 12.16
CA ASN A 143 1.10 -4.93 12.80
C ASN A 143 2.24 -5.33 11.85
N SER A 144 3.02 -4.36 11.43
CA SER A 144 4.14 -4.53 10.50
C SER A 144 5.42 -5.11 11.14
N ARG A 145 5.40 -5.28 12.48
CA ARG A 145 6.44 -6.02 13.22
C ARG A 145 6.24 -7.54 13.17
N VAL A 146 5.17 -8.00 12.54
CA VAL A 146 4.97 -9.42 12.21
C VAL A 146 5.47 -9.63 10.78
N LEU A 147 6.24 -10.71 10.55
CA LEU A 147 6.71 -11.09 9.22
C LEU A 147 5.55 -11.12 8.24
N HIS A 148 5.71 -10.43 7.12
CA HIS A 148 4.68 -10.37 6.09
C HIS A 148 5.28 -10.32 4.69
N SER A 149 4.48 -10.69 3.70
CA SER A 149 4.91 -10.75 2.30
C SER A 149 3.72 -10.62 1.35
N VAL A 150 4.03 -10.25 0.11
CA VAL A 150 3.10 -10.33 -1.01
C VAL A 150 3.63 -11.41 -1.95
N PRO A 151 3.01 -12.58 -2.01
CA PRO A 151 3.37 -13.61 -2.97
C PRO A 151 3.20 -13.14 -4.41
N LYS A 152 3.78 -13.86 -5.35
CA LYS A 152 3.73 -13.52 -6.77
C LYS A 152 2.29 -13.24 -7.25
N LEU A 153 2.07 -12.03 -7.74
CA LEU A 153 0.76 -11.56 -8.16
C LEU A 153 0.33 -12.15 -9.49
N LYS A 154 -0.94 -12.50 -9.59
CA LYS A 154 -1.59 -12.94 -10.83
C LYS A 154 -2.21 -11.79 -11.61
N SER A 155 -2.57 -10.69 -10.93
CA SER A 155 -3.15 -9.48 -11.50
C SER A 155 -2.39 -8.25 -11.03
N PRO A 156 -2.36 -7.17 -11.81
CA PRO A 156 -1.80 -5.90 -11.36
C PRO A 156 -2.60 -5.38 -10.17
N ARG A 157 -1.96 -4.62 -9.27
CA ARG A 157 -2.64 -4.04 -8.11
C ARG A 157 -2.06 -2.69 -7.73
N TYR A 158 -2.90 -1.87 -7.10
CA TYR A 158 -2.47 -0.77 -6.27
C TYR A 158 -2.59 -1.14 -4.79
N SER A 159 -1.66 -0.63 -4.00
CA SER A 159 -1.66 -0.72 -2.55
C SER A 159 -1.45 0.67 -1.99
N LEU A 160 -2.51 1.27 -1.44
CA LEU A 160 -2.43 2.56 -0.76
C LEU A 160 -2.25 2.31 0.73
N GLN A 161 -1.13 2.80 1.29
CA GLN A 161 -0.72 2.51 2.65
C GLN A 161 -0.61 3.80 3.44
N PHE A 162 -1.20 3.79 4.64
CA PHE A 162 -1.10 4.86 5.63
C PHE A 162 -0.18 4.40 6.74
N ARG A 163 0.81 5.21 7.05
CA ARG A 163 1.87 4.89 8.01
C ARG A 163 2.20 6.09 8.87
N ARG A 164 2.76 5.82 10.04
CA ARG A 164 3.41 6.84 10.84
C ARG A 164 4.90 6.57 10.90
N ILE A 165 5.68 7.59 10.58
CA ILE A 165 7.13 7.62 10.78
C ILE A 165 7.39 8.32 12.10
N ALA A 166 8.08 7.64 13.03
CA ALA A 166 8.53 8.24 14.29
C ALA A 166 9.55 9.33 13.98
N GLN A 167 9.32 10.51 14.50
CA GLN A 167 10.23 11.66 14.44
C GLN A 167 11.04 11.77 15.69
#